data_928eadf386a553bc41842791af3466a2
#
_entry.id   928eadf386a553bc41842791af3466a2
#
_cell.length_a   1.000
_cell.length_b   1.000
_cell.length_c   1.000
_cell.angle_alpha   90.00
_cell.angle_beta   90.00
_cell.angle_gamma   90.00
#
_symmetry.space_group_name_H-M   'P 1'
#
loop_
_entity.id
_entity.type
_entity.pdbx_description
1 polymer ?
#
loop_
_entity_poly.entity_id
_entity_poly.type
_entity_poly.pdbx_seq_one_letter_code
_entity_poly.pdbx_strand_id
1 'polypeptide(L)'
;MEQKELLRILDLSTYIAFDFETTGLSPESDRIIEIAAIKFEGGVAVDRFVTLVNPERQIDSFITDITGISNAMVSDAPVEGNIVDDILDFMEDFPLVAHNISFDINFLNNLCERYDKKIVEHQLYDTLQLSRTFLFFHPTHNLGSIAEYFNSSAVGSHRAEADTVNTGLIFQHLIHEAASYPLEVFSKIVAVSKNHDMHNSHLYINISNYLKKEGNLKTGLVKSKLEKHLYSNIFATTGNGSLSELTVEEVFASGGRLNQIMDSYESRPTQQAYSDFVLKMLNADQSYCAIEAGTGLGKSMAYLFPALQKAFSKENESPVIISCHTKHLQDQLFNKDLPLLAKALDVSLHAMVLKGRSNYICMTRLNWLISDAGQLLRKDEVESLFPIIVWLNVTQTGDLSECAGFWGTRPYKIAEMIQSESGFCTTSLCSSNDGCYYGPIRQAVNDSQVIIVNHALLLSNMNNPGLLPEYEAVIIDEAHNLVDVAYDQLTLEVNMFKVNAVLDIMDPNTSSAKRWTQKIEILLDENPELKMHYKTLQADCETSRNNGKSFFDDLT
;
A
#
# COMPACT_ATOMS: atom_id res chain seq x y z
N MET A 1 19.68 -8.10 20.36
CA MET A 1 20.64 -9.06 19.77
C MET A 1 21.50 -8.29 18.79
N GLU A 2 22.80 -8.55 18.78
CA GLU A 2 23.69 -7.92 17.80
C GLU A 2 23.39 -8.50 16.40
N GLN A 3 23.48 -7.67 15.36
CA GLN A 3 23.19 -8.02 13.97
C GLN A 3 24.00 -9.22 13.48
N LYS A 4 25.28 -9.29 13.85
CA LYS A 4 26.18 -10.41 13.52
C LYS A 4 25.69 -11.75 14.09
N GLU A 5 25.16 -11.74 15.32
CA GLU A 5 24.62 -12.93 15.96
C GLU A 5 23.33 -13.40 15.28
N LEU A 6 22.46 -12.47 14.88
CA LEU A 6 21.25 -12.77 14.12
C LEU A 6 21.57 -13.43 12.77
N LEU A 7 22.52 -12.87 12.02
CA LEU A 7 22.97 -13.47 10.75
C LEU A 7 23.50 -14.91 10.95
N ARG A 8 24.28 -15.14 12.01
CA ARG A 8 24.79 -16.48 12.34
C ARG A 8 23.67 -17.48 12.63
N ILE A 9 22.68 -17.06 13.38
CA ILE A 9 21.52 -17.88 13.75
C ILE A 9 20.68 -18.26 12.53
N LEU A 10 20.59 -17.35 11.56
CA LEU A 10 19.79 -17.54 10.35
C LEU A 10 20.55 -18.23 9.20
N ASP A 11 21.79 -18.68 9.44
CA ASP A 11 22.67 -19.29 8.43
C ASP A 11 23.02 -18.35 7.26
N LEU A 12 23.21 -17.08 7.60
CA LEU A 12 23.54 -15.97 6.69
C LEU A 12 24.84 -15.29 7.10
N SER A 13 25.75 -16.02 7.75
CA SER A 13 27.07 -15.48 8.15
C SER A 13 27.89 -15.00 6.97
N THR A 14 27.73 -15.64 5.81
CA THR A 14 28.34 -15.25 4.54
C THR A 14 27.25 -15.22 3.46
N TYR A 15 27.25 -14.17 2.65
CA TYR A 15 26.37 -14.02 1.48
C TYR A 15 27.00 -13.09 0.48
N ILE A 16 26.53 -13.12 -0.78
CA ILE A 16 26.97 -12.21 -1.85
C ILE A 16 25.80 -11.33 -2.26
N ALA A 17 25.97 -10.03 -2.12
CA ALA A 17 25.12 -9.05 -2.77
C ALA A 17 25.62 -8.83 -4.19
N PHE A 18 24.73 -8.72 -5.19
CA PHE A 18 25.10 -8.48 -6.57
C PHE A 18 24.08 -7.60 -7.32
N ASP A 19 24.55 -6.96 -8.37
CA ASP A 19 23.75 -6.07 -9.20
C ASP A 19 24.36 -5.99 -10.61
N PHE A 20 23.51 -5.95 -11.64
CA PHE A 20 23.91 -5.88 -13.03
C PHE A 20 23.34 -4.66 -13.73
N GLU A 21 24.20 -3.92 -14.43
CA GLU A 21 23.76 -2.97 -15.42
C GLU A 21 23.71 -3.64 -16.81
N THR A 22 22.69 -3.30 -17.60
CA THR A 22 22.39 -4.02 -18.84
C THR A 22 22.03 -3.07 -19.98
N THR A 23 22.07 -3.56 -21.23
CA THR A 23 21.68 -2.79 -22.43
C THR A 23 20.16 -2.64 -22.57
N GLY A 24 19.36 -3.32 -21.73
CA GLY A 24 17.90 -3.30 -21.78
C GLY A 24 17.30 -4.29 -20.78
N LEU A 25 16.01 -4.58 -20.90
CA LEU A 25 15.25 -5.35 -19.90
C LEU A 25 15.05 -6.84 -20.22
N SER A 26 15.43 -7.29 -21.43
CA SER A 26 15.19 -8.66 -21.89
C SER A 26 16.46 -9.50 -21.82
N PRO A 27 16.60 -10.46 -20.90
CA PRO A 27 17.81 -11.28 -20.75
C PRO A 27 18.19 -12.07 -22.01
N GLU A 28 17.21 -12.45 -22.84
CA GLU A 28 17.47 -13.19 -24.07
C GLU A 28 18.13 -12.33 -25.14
N SER A 29 17.72 -11.07 -25.26
CA SER A 29 18.18 -10.17 -26.33
C SER A 29 19.20 -9.16 -25.86
N ASP A 30 19.16 -8.73 -24.60
CA ASP A 30 20.07 -7.74 -24.05
C ASP A 30 21.33 -8.35 -23.44
N ARG A 31 22.30 -7.50 -23.09
CA ARG A 31 23.62 -7.88 -22.60
C ARG A 31 23.97 -7.13 -21.35
N ILE A 32 24.79 -7.76 -20.52
CA ILE A 32 25.36 -7.13 -19.33
C ILE A 32 26.43 -6.13 -19.75
N ILE A 33 26.49 -4.98 -19.10
CA ILE A 33 27.48 -3.92 -19.32
C ILE A 33 28.31 -3.57 -18.08
N GLU A 34 27.82 -3.87 -16.88
CA GLU A 34 28.59 -3.84 -15.62
C GLU A 34 28.09 -4.97 -14.71
N ILE A 35 29.03 -5.59 -14.00
CA ILE A 35 28.78 -6.57 -12.95
C ILE A 35 29.37 -6.03 -11.67
N ALA A 36 28.61 -6.02 -10.59
CA ALA A 36 29.11 -5.85 -9.24
C ALA A 36 28.62 -7.00 -8.35
N ALA A 37 29.55 -7.66 -7.67
CA ALA A 37 29.28 -8.66 -6.65
C ALA A 37 30.17 -8.40 -5.43
N ILE A 38 29.56 -8.32 -4.25
CA ILE A 38 30.25 -8.00 -2.98
C ILE A 38 29.98 -9.13 -1.98
N LYS A 39 31.05 -9.72 -1.48
CA LYS A 39 31.00 -10.77 -0.44
C LYS A 39 30.94 -10.14 0.94
N PHE A 40 29.94 -10.50 1.70
CA PHE A 40 29.76 -10.08 3.09
C PHE A 40 30.04 -11.25 4.04
N GLU A 41 30.83 -11.01 5.09
CA GLU A 41 31.08 -11.95 6.18
C GLU A 41 30.79 -11.31 7.53
N GLY A 42 29.90 -11.91 8.30
CA GLY A 42 29.45 -11.37 9.59
C GLY A 42 28.89 -9.95 9.49
N GLY A 43 28.32 -9.60 8.34
CA GLY A 43 27.74 -8.30 8.07
C GLY A 43 28.68 -7.23 7.52
N VAL A 44 29.96 -7.57 7.27
CA VAL A 44 30.97 -6.65 6.75
C VAL A 44 31.36 -7.07 5.33
N ALA A 45 31.47 -6.13 4.42
CA ALA A 45 32.01 -6.37 3.07
C ALA A 45 33.49 -6.73 3.17
N VAL A 46 33.88 -7.90 2.66
CA VAL A 46 35.25 -8.45 2.77
C VAL A 46 35.93 -8.64 1.43
N ASP A 47 35.16 -8.86 0.36
CA ASP A 47 35.70 -9.08 -0.98
C ASP A 47 34.74 -8.54 -2.04
N ARG A 48 35.24 -8.31 -3.27
CA ARG A 48 34.45 -7.77 -4.37
C ARG A 48 34.91 -8.27 -5.73
N PHE A 49 33.95 -8.45 -6.62
CA PHE A 49 34.13 -8.65 -8.04
C PHE A 49 33.37 -7.55 -8.76
N VAL A 50 34.07 -6.58 -9.37
CA VAL A 50 33.45 -5.45 -10.08
C VAL A 50 34.15 -5.28 -11.41
N THR A 51 33.39 -5.32 -12.51
CA THR A 51 33.94 -5.16 -13.85
C THR A 51 32.92 -4.58 -14.82
N LEU A 52 33.37 -3.68 -15.71
CA LEU A 52 32.65 -3.36 -16.92
C LEU A 52 32.71 -4.55 -17.89
N VAL A 53 31.69 -4.67 -18.71
CA VAL A 53 31.56 -5.76 -19.69
C VAL A 53 31.30 -5.17 -21.07
N ASN A 54 32.04 -5.62 -22.08
CA ASN A 54 31.78 -5.25 -23.46
C ASN A 54 30.60 -6.08 -24.00
N PRO A 55 29.44 -5.44 -24.28
CA PRO A 55 28.26 -6.15 -24.76
C PRO A 55 28.33 -6.57 -26.23
N GLU A 56 29.45 -6.28 -26.91
CA GLU A 56 29.65 -6.51 -28.37
C GLU A 56 28.55 -5.90 -29.25
N ARG A 57 27.90 -4.85 -28.72
CA ARG A 57 26.83 -4.08 -29.39
C ARG A 57 26.81 -2.64 -28.88
N GLN A 58 26.14 -1.76 -29.61
CA GLN A 58 25.96 -0.37 -29.21
C GLN A 58 25.03 -0.28 -28.00
N ILE A 59 25.44 0.51 -27.00
CA ILE A 59 24.61 0.93 -25.87
C ILE A 59 23.78 2.13 -26.35
N ASP A 60 22.46 2.07 -26.16
CA ASP A 60 21.57 3.18 -26.47
C ASP A 60 21.84 4.39 -25.57
N SER A 61 21.64 5.61 -26.09
CA SER A 61 21.84 6.83 -25.31
C SER A 61 20.94 6.88 -24.08
N PHE A 62 19.72 6.36 -24.16
CA PHE A 62 18.82 6.26 -23.03
C PHE A 62 19.39 5.39 -21.88
N ILE A 63 20.03 4.27 -22.21
CA ILE A 63 20.69 3.40 -21.22
C ILE A 63 21.91 4.13 -20.64
N THR A 64 22.70 4.82 -21.48
CA THR A 64 23.82 5.64 -20.99
C THR A 64 23.37 6.74 -20.03
N ASP A 65 22.23 7.38 -20.28
CA ASP A 65 21.67 8.42 -19.40
C ASP A 65 21.24 7.86 -18.04
N ILE A 66 20.78 6.62 -18.00
CA ILE A 66 20.35 5.94 -16.75
C ILE A 66 21.54 5.40 -15.97
N THR A 67 22.43 4.65 -16.63
CA THR A 67 23.51 3.89 -15.98
C THR A 67 24.81 4.70 -15.85
N GLY A 68 24.96 5.76 -16.64
CA GLY A 68 26.20 6.51 -16.79
C GLY A 68 27.27 5.78 -17.61
N ILE A 69 26.97 4.58 -18.15
CA ILE A 69 27.93 3.74 -18.87
C ILE A 69 27.82 4.02 -20.36
N SER A 70 28.90 4.51 -20.95
CA SER A 70 28.98 4.83 -22.38
C SER A 70 29.68 3.72 -23.18
N ASN A 71 29.44 3.71 -24.50
CA ASN A 71 30.14 2.82 -25.45
C ASN A 71 31.66 2.90 -25.34
N ALA A 72 32.19 4.10 -25.06
CA ALA A 72 33.64 4.30 -24.91
C ALA A 72 34.22 3.63 -23.65
N MET A 73 33.43 3.57 -22.58
CA MET A 73 33.85 2.94 -21.31
C MET A 73 33.97 1.42 -21.42
N VAL A 74 33.12 0.78 -22.21
CA VAL A 74 33.10 -0.68 -22.37
C VAL A 74 33.91 -1.21 -23.54
N SER A 75 34.49 -0.33 -24.39
CA SER A 75 35.20 -0.73 -25.62
C SER A 75 36.36 -1.69 -25.38
N ASP A 76 37.10 -1.46 -24.30
CA ASP A 76 38.29 -2.26 -23.93
C ASP A 76 37.99 -3.23 -22.77
N ALA A 77 36.71 -3.30 -22.33
CA ALA A 77 36.30 -4.22 -21.28
C ALA A 77 36.23 -5.68 -21.79
N PRO A 78 36.37 -6.67 -20.89
CA PRO A 78 36.21 -8.08 -21.29
C PRO A 78 34.79 -8.35 -21.79
N VAL A 79 34.65 -9.30 -22.73
CA VAL A 79 33.35 -9.79 -23.17
C VAL A 79 32.79 -10.79 -22.19
N GLU A 80 31.46 -11.03 -22.22
CA GLU A 80 30.76 -11.93 -21.29
C GLU A 80 31.44 -13.32 -21.16
N GLY A 81 31.89 -13.92 -22.28
CA GLY A 81 32.53 -15.22 -22.29
C GLY A 81 33.85 -15.31 -21.51
N ASN A 82 34.53 -14.16 -21.31
CA ASN A 82 35.80 -14.11 -20.56
C ASN A 82 35.61 -13.99 -19.05
N ILE A 83 34.42 -13.62 -18.59
CA ILE A 83 34.15 -13.33 -17.18
C ILE A 83 33.14 -14.29 -16.54
N VAL A 84 32.45 -15.11 -17.35
CA VAL A 84 31.40 -15.99 -16.83
C VAL A 84 31.92 -16.99 -15.78
N ASP A 85 33.12 -17.56 -15.99
CA ASP A 85 33.71 -18.47 -15.02
C ASP A 85 34.17 -17.70 -13.77
N ASP A 86 34.77 -16.53 -13.92
CA ASP A 86 35.27 -15.73 -12.79
C ASP A 86 34.15 -15.28 -11.87
N ILE A 87 32.99 -14.87 -12.40
CA ILE A 87 31.83 -14.49 -11.56
C ILE A 87 31.20 -15.69 -10.87
N LEU A 88 31.11 -16.84 -11.55
CA LEU A 88 30.58 -18.05 -10.94
C LEU A 88 31.52 -18.57 -9.84
N ASP A 89 32.83 -18.53 -10.07
CA ASP A 89 33.84 -18.90 -9.07
C ASP A 89 33.82 -17.95 -7.86
N PHE A 90 33.56 -16.64 -8.08
CA PHE A 90 33.39 -15.69 -6.99
C PHE A 90 32.11 -15.94 -6.16
N MET A 91 31.03 -16.34 -6.83
CA MET A 91 29.75 -16.63 -6.15
C MET A 91 29.79 -17.94 -5.34
N GLU A 92 30.65 -18.89 -5.69
CA GLU A 92 30.74 -20.21 -5.03
C GLU A 92 29.33 -20.81 -4.81
N ASP A 93 29.05 -21.33 -3.58
CA ASP A 93 27.73 -21.83 -3.18
C ASP A 93 27.02 -20.88 -2.17
N PHE A 94 27.46 -19.62 -2.07
CA PHE A 94 26.91 -18.68 -1.11
C PHE A 94 25.50 -18.21 -1.49
N PRO A 95 24.67 -17.86 -0.49
CA PRO A 95 23.39 -17.17 -0.74
C PRO A 95 23.58 -15.89 -1.53
N LEU A 96 22.70 -15.64 -2.50
CA LEU A 96 22.71 -14.46 -3.36
C LEU A 96 21.63 -13.48 -2.95
N VAL A 97 21.98 -12.20 -2.92
CA VAL A 97 21.10 -11.10 -2.50
C VAL A 97 21.10 -10.02 -3.58
N ALA A 98 19.93 -9.60 -4.05
CA ALA A 98 19.80 -8.46 -4.94
C ALA A 98 18.53 -7.64 -4.62
N HIS A 99 18.44 -6.44 -5.20
CA HIS A 99 17.24 -5.62 -5.10
C HIS A 99 16.37 -5.78 -6.35
N ASN A 100 15.29 -6.56 -6.27
CA ASN A 100 14.53 -7.12 -7.38
C ASN A 100 15.29 -8.28 -8.08
N ILE A 101 15.70 -9.24 -7.29
CA ILE A 101 16.61 -10.33 -7.69
C ILE A 101 16.18 -11.08 -8.95
N SER A 102 14.88 -11.12 -9.25
CA SER A 102 14.38 -11.76 -10.47
C SER A 102 14.98 -11.17 -11.75
N PHE A 103 15.29 -9.89 -11.75
CA PHE A 103 15.95 -9.24 -12.89
C PHE A 103 17.37 -9.77 -13.07
N ASP A 104 18.19 -9.64 -12.05
CA ASP A 104 19.61 -9.98 -12.10
C ASP A 104 19.86 -11.48 -12.30
N ILE A 105 19.10 -12.32 -11.60
CA ILE A 105 19.24 -13.78 -11.71
C ILE A 105 18.83 -14.29 -13.10
N ASN A 106 17.85 -13.64 -13.76
CA ASN A 106 17.50 -13.99 -15.12
C ASN A 106 18.62 -13.65 -16.11
N PHE A 107 19.30 -12.51 -15.96
CA PHE A 107 20.48 -12.18 -16.76
C PHE A 107 21.63 -13.14 -16.47
N LEU A 108 21.91 -13.49 -15.22
CA LEU A 108 22.95 -14.45 -14.86
C LEU A 108 22.66 -15.84 -15.44
N ASN A 109 21.43 -16.32 -15.34
CA ASN A 109 21.04 -17.61 -15.92
C ASN A 109 21.15 -17.63 -17.45
N ASN A 110 20.72 -16.56 -18.13
CA ASN A 110 20.91 -16.42 -19.57
C ASN A 110 22.38 -16.32 -19.98
N LEU A 111 23.22 -15.67 -19.15
CA LEU A 111 24.67 -15.69 -19.34
C LEU A 111 25.20 -17.12 -19.26
N CYS A 112 24.80 -17.89 -18.24
CA CYS A 112 25.17 -19.28 -18.09
C CYS A 112 24.75 -20.13 -19.30
N GLU A 113 23.50 -19.99 -19.76
CA GLU A 113 22.98 -20.71 -20.93
C GLU A 113 23.76 -20.39 -22.21
N ARG A 114 24.10 -19.11 -22.46
CA ARG A 114 24.88 -18.69 -23.64
C ARG A 114 26.26 -19.31 -23.74
N TYR A 115 26.86 -19.66 -22.57
CA TYR A 115 28.22 -20.21 -22.49
C TYR A 115 28.26 -21.64 -21.98
N ASP A 116 27.14 -22.40 -22.09
CA ASP A 116 27.02 -23.81 -21.68
C ASP A 116 27.47 -24.07 -20.22
N LYS A 117 27.17 -23.11 -19.31
CA LYS A 117 27.43 -23.25 -17.87
C LYS A 117 26.17 -23.73 -17.17
N LYS A 118 26.35 -24.33 -15.97
CA LYS A 118 25.26 -24.74 -15.12
C LYS A 118 24.49 -23.50 -14.63
N ILE A 119 23.14 -23.54 -14.71
CA ILE A 119 22.26 -22.52 -14.13
C ILE A 119 22.47 -22.45 -12.61
N VAL A 120 22.42 -21.25 -12.08
CA VAL A 120 22.65 -20.95 -10.67
C VAL A 120 21.51 -21.50 -9.80
N GLU A 121 21.84 -22.37 -8.86
CA GLU A 121 20.91 -23.02 -7.91
C GLU A 121 21.15 -22.55 -6.46
N HIS A 122 21.38 -21.26 -6.26
CA HIS A 122 21.65 -20.69 -4.93
C HIS A 122 20.37 -20.37 -4.17
N GLN A 123 20.49 -20.18 -2.85
CA GLN A 123 19.43 -19.53 -2.07
C GLN A 123 19.35 -18.05 -2.48
N LEU A 124 18.17 -17.61 -2.86
CA LEU A 124 17.94 -16.28 -3.40
C LEU A 124 17.17 -15.41 -2.42
N TYR A 125 17.66 -14.18 -2.20
CA TYR A 125 17.07 -13.19 -1.30
C TYR A 125 16.81 -11.87 -2.02
N ASP A 126 15.57 -11.44 -2.03
CA ASP A 126 15.08 -10.22 -2.68
C ASP A 126 14.81 -9.12 -1.66
N THR A 127 15.65 -8.10 -1.63
CA THR A 127 15.50 -6.96 -0.72
C THR A 127 14.32 -6.06 -1.07
N LEU A 128 13.89 -6.01 -2.33
CA LEU A 128 12.67 -5.29 -2.73
C LEU A 128 11.42 -5.94 -2.11
N GLN A 129 11.31 -7.26 -2.23
CA GLN A 129 10.19 -7.99 -1.62
C GLN A 129 10.22 -7.88 -0.09
N LEU A 130 11.40 -8.02 0.55
CA LEU A 130 11.55 -7.86 2.00
C LEU A 130 11.15 -6.44 2.46
N SER A 131 11.58 -5.40 1.73
CA SER A 131 11.23 -4.02 2.09
C SER A 131 9.73 -3.77 1.97
N ARG A 132 9.07 -4.24 0.90
CA ARG A 132 7.61 -4.18 0.75
C ARG A 132 6.89 -4.89 1.88
N THR A 133 7.43 -6.00 2.35
CA THR A 133 6.83 -6.84 3.39
C THR A 133 6.97 -6.20 4.78
N PHE A 134 8.18 -5.85 5.19
CA PHE A 134 8.46 -5.44 6.57
C PHE A 134 8.50 -3.92 6.78
N LEU A 135 8.69 -3.15 5.71
CA LEU A 135 8.50 -1.70 5.70
C LEU A 135 7.23 -1.33 4.92
N PHE A 136 6.17 -2.11 5.09
CA PHE A 136 4.91 -1.98 4.35
C PHE A 136 4.33 -0.56 4.35
N PHE A 137 4.66 0.27 5.34
CA PHE A 137 4.23 1.67 5.49
C PHE A 137 5.07 2.66 4.67
N HIS A 138 6.25 2.26 4.18
CA HIS A 138 7.14 3.16 3.46
C HIS A 138 6.58 3.48 2.06
N PRO A 139 6.52 4.75 1.65
CA PRO A 139 5.82 5.16 0.42
C PRO A 139 6.45 4.62 -0.87
N THR A 140 7.77 4.39 -0.87
CA THR A 140 8.52 3.87 -2.01
C THR A 140 9.53 2.83 -1.57
N HIS A 141 9.80 1.84 -2.43
CA HIS A 141 10.68 0.72 -2.10
C HIS A 141 11.86 0.59 -3.08
N ASN A 142 12.23 1.67 -3.79
CA ASN A 142 13.48 1.67 -4.56
C ASN A 142 14.69 1.68 -3.62
N LEU A 143 15.81 1.17 -4.12
CA LEU A 143 17.03 0.96 -3.34
C LEU A 143 17.50 2.23 -2.62
N GLY A 144 17.54 3.38 -3.34
CA GLY A 144 17.99 4.66 -2.77
C GLY A 144 17.12 5.13 -1.60
N SER A 145 15.78 5.04 -1.74
CA SER A 145 14.84 5.44 -0.70
C SER A 145 14.94 4.58 0.57
N ILE A 146 15.17 3.27 0.40
CA ILE A 146 15.37 2.36 1.53
C ILE A 146 16.75 2.56 2.18
N ALA A 147 17.79 2.85 1.38
CA ALA A 147 19.12 3.20 1.89
C ALA A 147 19.06 4.48 2.74
N GLU A 148 18.34 5.50 2.27
CA GLU A 148 18.12 6.75 3.02
C GLU A 148 17.36 6.48 4.33
N TYR A 149 16.30 5.68 4.29
CA TYR A 149 15.51 5.32 5.47
C TYR A 149 16.37 4.69 6.58
N PHE A 150 17.32 3.82 6.21
CA PHE A 150 18.25 3.18 7.15
C PHE A 150 19.51 4.01 7.44
N ASN A 151 19.70 5.18 6.84
CA ASN A 151 20.92 5.98 6.88
C ASN A 151 22.17 5.18 6.45
N SER A 152 22.01 4.30 5.46
CA SER A 152 23.05 3.39 4.98
C SER A 152 23.55 3.74 3.56
N SER A 153 23.32 4.97 3.08
CA SER A 153 23.72 5.39 1.74
C SER A 153 25.25 5.42 1.60
N ALA A 154 25.79 4.49 0.80
CA ALA A 154 27.16 4.59 0.30
C ALA A 154 27.29 5.81 -0.63
N VAL A 155 28.42 6.49 -0.58
CA VAL A 155 28.68 7.66 -1.42
C VAL A 155 28.88 7.19 -2.87
N GLY A 156 28.05 7.67 -3.80
CA GLY A 156 28.17 7.38 -5.24
C GLY A 156 27.01 6.59 -5.84
N SER A 157 25.76 6.91 -5.48
CA SER A 157 24.56 6.32 -6.07
C SER A 157 24.55 6.37 -7.61
N HIS A 158 24.01 5.32 -8.25
CA HIS A 158 23.98 5.03 -9.69
C HIS A 158 25.25 4.42 -10.30
N ARG A 159 25.98 3.64 -9.52
CA ARG A 159 27.03 2.73 -9.98
C ARG A 159 26.79 1.38 -9.32
N ALA A 160 26.86 0.29 -10.07
CA ALA A 160 26.55 -1.05 -9.60
C ALA A 160 27.29 -1.42 -8.30
N GLU A 161 28.54 -0.99 -8.11
CA GLU A 161 29.30 -1.26 -6.87
C GLU A 161 28.65 -0.61 -5.63
N ALA A 162 28.26 0.67 -5.70
CA ALA A 162 27.64 1.38 -4.58
C ALA A 162 26.25 0.82 -4.25
N ASP A 163 25.48 0.50 -5.29
CA ASP A 163 24.14 -0.07 -5.16
C ASP A 163 24.21 -1.50 -4.59
N THR A 164 25.21 -2.27 -4.98
CA THR A 164 25.47 -3.61 -4.40
C THR A 164 25.87 -3.55 -2.92
N VAL A 165 26.73 -2.60 -2.52
CA VAL A 165 27.06 -2.40 -1.10
C VAL A 165 25.80 -2.00 -0.31
N ASN A 166 25.00 -1.05 -0.83
CA ASN A 166 23.73 -0.66 -0.21
C ASN A 166 22.78 -1.85 -0.08
N THR A 167 22.65 -2.66 -1.12
CA THR A 167 21.80 -3.87 -1.11
C THR A 167 22.19 -4.83 0.02
N GLY A 168 23.50 -5.10 0.18
CA GLY A 168 23.99 -5.96 1.25
C GLY A 168 23.74 -5.40 2.65
N LEU A 169 23.91 -4.08 2.86
CA LEU A 169 23.61 -3.43 4.14
C LEU A 169 22.11 -3.38 4.44
N ILE A 170 21.29 -3.03 3.44
CA ILE A 170 19.83 -3.01 3.55
C ILE A 170 19.29 -4.41 3.89
N PHE A 171 19.84 -5.46 3.29
CA PHE A 171 19.45 -6.83 3.60
C PHE A 171 19.58 -7.14 5.09
N GLN A 172 20.67 -6.74 5.72
CA GLN A 172 20.88 -6.94 7.16
C GLN A 172 19.85 -6.17 7.99
N HIS A 173 19.56 -4.92 7.62
CA HIS A 173 18.54 -4.11 8.31
C HIS A 173 17.14 -4.73 8.17
N LEU A 174 16.79 -5.23 6.98
CA LEU A 174 15.51 -5.88 6.72
C LEU A 174 15.37 -7.20 7.48
N ILE A 175 16.44 -7.98 7.63
CA ILE A 175 16.45 -9.18 8.49
C ILE A 175 16.19 -8.81 9.94
N HIS A 176 16.82 -7.73 10.44
CA HIS A 176 16.61 -7.27 11.80
C HIS A 176 15.18 -6.77 12.02
N GLU A 177 14.62 -6.04 11.05
CA GLU A 177 13.23 -5.61 11.07
C GLU A 177 12.28 -6.83 11.05
N ALA A 178 12.50 -7.79 10.15
CA ALA A 178 11.73 -9.02 10.06
C ALA A 178 11.73 -9.80 11.39
N ALA A 179 12.89 -9.97 12.01
CA ALA A 179 13.02 -10.70 13.27
C ALA A 179 12.27 -10.04 14.45
N SER A 180 11.80 -8.81 14.28
CA SER A 180 10.99 -8.09 15.30
C SER A 180 9.53 -8.53 15.35
N TYR A 181 9.04 -9.19 14.31
CA TYR A 181 7.64 -9.63 14.21
C TYR A 181 7.41 -10.98 14.93
N PRO A 182 6.18 -11.24 15.40
CA PRO A 182 5.87 -12.48 16.12
C PRO A 182 5.83 -13.70 15.21
N LEU A 183 5.91 -14.89 15.83
CA LEU A 183 5.89 -16.19 15.14
C LEU A 183 4.67 -16.37 14.21
N GLU A 184 3.51 -15.83 14.59
CA GLU A 184 2.26 -15.95 13.83
C GLU A 184 2.39 -15.36 12.43
N VAL A 185 3.16 -14.28 12.26
CA VAL A 185 3.43 -13.65 10.95
C VAL A 185 4.13 -14.63 10.03
N PHE A 186 5.25 -15.21 10.50
CA PHE A 186 6.05 -16.15 9.70
C PHE A 186 5.30 -17.46 9.45
N SER A 187 4.52 -17.93 10.43
CA SER A 187 3.69 -19.12 10.26
C SER A 187 2.67 -18.93 9.13
N LYS A 188 2.05 -17.75 9.04
CA LYS A 188 1.11 -17.41 7.96
C LYS A 188 1.83 -17.27 6.60
N ILE A 189 2.97 -16.55 6.55
CA ILE A 189 3.75 -16.37 5.31
C ILE A 189 4.18 -17.74 4.79
N VAL A 190 4.77 -18.60 5.63
CA VAL A 190 5.20 -19.96 5.23
C VAL A 190 4.01 -20.80 4.77
N ALA A 191 2.86 -20.70 5.42
CA ALA A 191 1.67 -21.47 5.05
C ALA A 191 1.13 -21.06 3.66
N VAL A 192 1.02 -19.74 3.36
CA VAL A 192 0.50 -19.27 2.06
C VAL A 192 1.48 -19.49 0.92
N SER A 193 2.80 -19.53 1.19
CA SER A 193 3.86 -19.74 0.20
C SER A 193 4.20 -21.19 -0.09
N LYS A 194 3.65 -22.15 0.68
CA LYS A 194 4.07 -23.56 0.69
C LYS A 194 4.15 -24.24 -0.68
N ASN A 195 3.27 -23.86 -1.61
CA ASN A 195 3.16 -24.49 -2.93
C ASN A 195 3.91 -23.71 -4.04
N HIS A 196 4.66 -22.68 -3.67
CA HIS A 196 5.38 -21.82 -4.59
C HIS A 196 6.86 -21.78 -4.22
N ASP A 197 7.72 -21.84 -5.23
CA ASP A 197 9.14 -21.57 -5.07
C ASP A 197 9.36 -20.06 -5.01
N MET A 198 9.55 -19.54 -3.80
CA MET A 198 9.67 -18.12 -3.54
C MET A 198 11.06 -17.72 -3.11
N HIS A 199 11.53 -16.57 -3.58
CA HIS A 199 12.68 -15.90 -2.97
C HIS A 199 12.39 -15.65 -1.48
N ASN A 200 13.40 -15.53 -0.68
CA ASN A 200 13.30 -15.34 0.79
C ASN A 200 12.65 -16.49 1.59
N SER A 201 12.20 -17.59 0.97
CA SER A 201 11.53 -18.69 1.69
C SER A 201 12.38 -19.26 2.83
N HIS A 202 13.67 -19.45 2.59
CA HIS A 202 14.61 -19.93 3.61
C HIS A 202 14.69 -18.97 4.81
N LEU A 203 14.71 -17.66 4.55
CA LEU A 203 14.73 -16.66 5.62
C LEU A 203 13.47 -16.78 6.50
N TYR A 204 12.29 -16.85 5.89
CA TYR A 204 11.03 -16.94 6.63
C TYR A 204 10.95 -18.23 7.46
N ILE A 205 11.40 -19.35 6.91
CA ILE A 205 11.46 -20.65 7.61
C ILE A 205 12.46 -20.58 8.77
N ASN A 206 13.66 -20.02 8.56
CA ASN A 206 14.71 -19.92 9.57
C ASN A 206 14.28 -19.00 10.72
N ILE A 207 13.68 -17.84 10.44
CA ILE A 207 13.13 -16.96 11.47
C ILE A 207 11.99 -17.67 12.22
N SER A 208 11.07 -18.35 11.52
CA SER A 208 9.99 -19.12 12.16
C SER A 208 10.54 -20.19 13.11
N ASN A 209 11.56 -20.93 12.69
CA ASN A 209 12.20 -21.98 13.50
C ASN A 209 12.93 -21.40 14.71
N TYR A 210 13.60 -20.27 14.54
CA TYR A 210 14.24 -19.55 15.63
C TYR A 210 13.23 -19.09 16.69
N LEU A 211 12.15 -18.41 16.25
CA LEU A 211 11.11 -17.91 17.16
C LEU A 211 10.37 -19.04 17.91
N LYS A 212 10.24 -20.23 17.31
CA LYS A 212 9.69 -21.42 17.99
C LYS A 212 10.56 -21.90 19.14
N LYS A 213 11.89 -21.78 19.03
CA LYS A 213 12.85 -22.25 20.05
C LYS A 213 13.06 -21.26 21.19
N GLU A 214 13.25 -19.99 20.84
CA GLU A 214 13.71 -18.94 21.77
C GLU A 214 12.57 -18.04 22.28
N GLY A 215 11.37 -18.18 21.75
CA GLY A 215 10.25 -17.28 22.04
C GLY A 215 10.36 -15.93 21.33
N ASN A 216 9.36 -15.06 21.53
CA ASN A 216 9.29 -13.78 20.82
C ASN A 216 10.46 -12.86 21.21
N LEU A 217 11.19 -12.39 20.21
CA LEU A 217 12.11 -11.28 20.35
C LEU A 217 11.30 -10.01 20.66
N LYS A 218 11.38 -9.54 21.88
CA LYS A 218 10.77 -8.26 22.29
C LYS A 218 11.57 -7.10 21.70
N THR A 219 11.29 -6.73 20.47
CA THR A 219 11.80 -5.49 19.89
C THR A 219 10.62 -4.53 19.73
N GLY A 220 10.53 -3.55 20.60
CA GLY A 220 9.44 -2.58 20.66
C GLY A 220 9.43 -1.52 19.54
N LEU A 221 10.12 -1.76 18.42
CA LEU A 221 10.36 -0.73 17.38
C LEU A 221 9.17 -0.50 16.44
N VAL A 222 8.36 -1.52 16.16
CA VAL A 222 7.30 -1.42 15.12
C VAL A 222 6.08 -0.66 15.64
N LYS A 223 5.64 -0.91 16.89
CA LYS A 223 4.49 -0.21 17.47
C LYS A 223 4.65 1.31 17.52
N SER A 224 5.85 1.81 17.84
CA SER A 224 6.07 3.24 17.99
C SER A 224 6.01 4.05 16.69
N LYS A 225 6.30 3.43 15.53
CA LYS A 225 6.28 4.10 14.23
C LYS A 225 4.87 4.20 13.63
N LEU A 226 4.01 3.24 13.92
CA LEU A 226 2.61 3.24 13.44
C LEU A 226 1.66 4.01 14.35
N GLU A 227 1.93 4.08 15.64
CA GLU A 227 1.16 4.94 16.57
C GLU A 227 1.10 6.40 16.13
N LYS A 228 2.09 6.89 15.36
CA LYS A 228 2.11 8.25 14.80
C LYS A 228 1.21 8.43 13.57
N HIS A 229 0.78 7.35 12.93
CA HIS A 229 -0.05 7.35 11.72
C HIS A 229 -1.44 6.75 11.95
N LEU A 230 -1.73 6.33 13.17
CA LEU A 230 -3.06 5.85 13.53
C LEU A 230 -4.04 7.02 13.52
N TYR A 231 -5.11 6.86 12.77
CA TYR A 231 -6.27 7.74 12.86
C TYR A 231 -6.86 7.59 14.26
N SER A 232 -6.49 8.50 15.14
CA SER A 232 -7.18 8.64 16.43
C SER A 232 -8.53 9.29 16.14
N ASN A 233 -9.60 8.57 16.34
CA ASN A 233 -10.94 9.09 16.16
C ASN A 233 -11.35 10.05 17.31
N ILE A 234 -10.47 10.30 18.27
CA ILE A 234 -10.79 11.08 19.47
C ILE A 234 -9.62 12.00 19.79
N PHE A 235 -9.86 13.30 19.72
CA PHE A 235 -8.94 14.30 20.25
C PHE A 235 -9.47 14.74 21.63
N ALA A 236 -8.90 14.18 22.70
CA ALA A 236 -9.24 14.59 24.07
C ALA A 236 -8.34 15.75 24.48
N THR A 237 -8.91 16.93 24.68
CA THR A 237 -8.32 17.98 25.49
C THR A 237 -8.95 17.92 26.88
N THR A 238 -8.30 18.48 27.89
CA THR A 238 -8.85 18.51 29.24
C THR A 238 -9.87 19.62 29.45
N GLY A 239 -10.21 20.37 28.41
CA GLY A 239 -10.96 21.60 28.48
C GLY A 239 -12.47 21.45 28.50
N ASN A 240 -13.12 22.40 29.13
CA ASN A 240 -14.56 22.61 29.15
C ASN A 240 -14.96 23.87 28.39
N GLY A 241 -14.22 24.25 27.35
CA GLY A 241 -14.47 25.46 26.58
C GLY A 241 -15.86 25.48 25.96
N SER A 242 -16.61 26.56 26.16
CA SER A 242 -17.86 26.80 25.43
C SER A 242 -17.55 27.47 24.09
N LEU A 243 -17.90 26.81 22.96
CA LEU A 243 -17.65 27.37 21.62
C LEU A 243 -18.72 28.37 21.19
N SER A 244 -19.92 28.29 21.74
CA SER A 244 -21.08 29.05 21.29
C SER A 244 -20.94 30.57 21.45
N GLU A 245 -20.08 31.03 22.36
CA GLU A 245 -19.88 32.46 22.66
C GLU A 245 -18.58 33.03 22.05
N LEU A 246 -17.72 32.18 21.46
CA LEU A 246 -16.47 32.64 20.88
C LEU A 246 -16.69 33.35 19.54
N THR A 247 -16.06 34.51 19.41
CA THR A 247 -16.06 35.26 18.15
C THR A 247 -14.88 34.85 17.27
N VAL A 248 -15.00 35.10 15.96
CA VAL A 248 -13.92 34.93 15.01
C VAL A 248 -12.69 35.75 15.39
N GLU A 249 -12.88 36.95 15.90
CA GLU A 249 -11.80 37.83 16.35
C GLU A 249 -11.01 37.22 17.51
N GLU A 250 -11.68 36.70 18.52
CA GLU A 250 -11.01 36.02 19.67
C GLU A 250 -10.17 34.82 19.25
N VAL A 251 -10.47 34.19 18.13
CA VAL A 251 -9.70 33.03 17.63
C VAL A 251 -8.56 33.47 16.71
N PHE A 252 -8.82 34.38 15.76
CA PHE A 252 -7.91 34.69 14.64
C PHE A 252 -7.19 36.05 14.75
N ALA A 253 -7.52 36.91 15.70
CA ALA A 253 -6.84 38.20 15.84
C ALA A 253 -5.41 38.02 16.38
N SER A 254 -4.63 39.12 16.28
CA SER A 254 -3.34 39.19 16.97
C SER A 254 -3.55 39.09 18.48
N GLY A 255 -2.88 38.10 19.14
CA GLY A 255 -3.12 37.76 20.54
C GLY A 255 -4.32 36.83 20.77
N GLY A 256 -5.05 36.45 19.74
CA GLY A 256 -6.14 35.47 19.80
C GLY A 256 -5.66 34.07 20.12
N ARG A 257 -6.60 33.12 20.25
CA ARG A 257 -6.31 31.74 20.69
C ARG A 257 -5.33 30.98 19.82
N LEU A 258 -5.38 31.16 18.49
CA LEU A 258 -4.41 30.54 17.57
C LEU A 258 -3.01 31.13 17.76
N ASN A 259 -2.91 32.46 17.96
CA ASN A 259 -1.62 33.11 18.18
C ASN A 259 -0.95 32.68 19.52
N GLN A 260 -1.75 32.25 20.50
CA GLN A 260 -1.21 31.78 21.78
C GLN A 260 -0.56 30.40 21.70
N ILE A 261 -0.88 29.60 20.68
CA ILE A 261 -0.37 28.22 20.54
C ILE A 261 0.52 28.01 19.32
N MET A 262 0.59 29.00 18.40
CA MET A 262 1.40 28.96 17.19
C MET A 262 2.43 30.10 17.22
N ASP A 263 3.70 29.79 17.40
CA ASP A 263 4.79 30.78 17.48
C ASP A 263 4.91 31.64 16.19
N SER A 264 4.54 31.09 15.03
CA SER A 264 4.61 31.77 13.73
C SER A 264 3.25 32.20 13.17
N TYR A 265 2.24 32.34 14.03
CA TYR A 265 0.92 32.75 13.59
C TYR A 265 0.87 34.22 13.15
N GLU A 266 0.36 34.45 11.97
CA GLU A 266 0.13 35.79 11.41
C GLU A 266 -1.38 36.01 11.24
N SER A 267 -1.92 37.00 11.96
CA SER A 267 -3.33 37.37 11.85
C SER A 267 -3.62 38.05 10.51
N ARG A 268 -4.63 37.57 9.80
CA ARG A 268 -5.02 38.04 8.48
C ARG A 268 -6.48 38.47 8.46
N PRO A 269 -6.77 39.76 8.24
CA PRO A 269 -8.15 40.23 8.20
C PRO A 269 -9.03 39.52 7.16
N THR A 270 -8.45 39.09 6.05
CA THR A 270 -9.18 38.34 5.01
C THR A 270 -9.58 36.93 5.50
N GLN A 271 -8.75 36.28 6.33
CA GLN A 271 -9.09 35.00 6.94
C GLN A 271 -10.25 35.15 7.95
N GLN A 272 -10.23 36.21 8.74
CA GLN A 272 -11.32 36.54 9.66
C GLN A 272 -12.62 36.79 8.93
N ALA A 273 -12.60 37.64 7.89
CA ALA A 273 -13.79 37.93 7.06
C ALA A 273 -14.35 36.68 6.39
N TYR A 274 -13.48 35.78 5.94
CA TYR A 274 -13.88 34.48 5.39
C TYR A 274 -14.56 33.62 6.47
N SER A 275 -13.97 33.51 7.63
CA SER A 275 -14.52 32.71 8.76
C SER A 275 -15.88 33.28 9.23
N ASP A 276 -16.00 34.61 9.36
CA ASP A 276 -17.27 35.26 9.71
C ASP A 276 -18.36 35.01 8.68
N PHE A 277 -18.00 35.01 7.41
CA PHE A 277 -18.96 34.71 6.36
C PHE A 277 -19.43 33.26 6.43
N VAL A 278 -18.54 32.31 6.58
CA VAL A 278 -18.89 30.90 6.74
C VAL A 278 -19.78 30.71 7.95
N LEU A 279 -19.45 31.32 9.09
CA LEU A 279 -20.25 31.25 10.31
C LEU A 279 -21.69 31.76 10.10
N LYS A 280 -21.86 32.89 9.41
CA LYS A 280 -23.19 33.44 9.08
C LYS A 280 -23.98 32.46 8.20
N MET A 281 -23.31 31.85 7.21
CA MET A 281 -23.97 30.92 6.30
C MET A 281 -24.37 29.63 6.99
N LEU A 282 -23.53 29.07 7.87
CA LEU A 282 -23.85 27.83 8.64
C LEU A 282 -24.99 28.04 9.65
N ASN A 283 -25.21 29.29 10.10
CA ASN A 283 -26.28 29.61 11.04
C ASN A 283 -27.56 30.11 10.35
N ALA A 284 -27.56 30.32 9.04
CA ALA A 284 -28.74 30.70 8.29
C ALA A 284 -29.55 29.46 7.88
N ASP A 285 -30.89 29.58 7.92
CA ASP A 285 -31.78 28.51 7.48
C ASP A 285 -31.66 28.26 5.97
N GLN A 286 -31.41 27.00 5.58
CA GLN A 286 -31.34 26.51 4.19
C GLN A 286 -30.47 27.37 3.28
N SER A 287 -29.23 27.65 3.69
CA SER A 287 -28.32 28.50 2.96
C SER A 287 -27.37 27.69 2.05
N TYR A 288 -27.08 28.26 0.90
CA TYR A 288 -26.05 27.77 -0.02
C TYR A 288 -25.11 28.93 -0.33
N CYS A 289 -23.81 28.68 -0.28
CA CYS A 289 -22.83 29.68 -0.70
C CYS A 289 -21.64 29.03 -1.42
N ALA A 290 -21.03 29.82 -2.30
CA ALA A 290 -19.73 29.51 -2.89
C ALA A 290 -18.79 30.68 -2.56
N ILE A 291 -17.61 30.35 -2.03
CA ILE A 291 -16.62 31.32 -1.60
C ILE A 291 -15.32 31.01 -2.33
N GLU A 292 -14.81 32.00 -3.06
CA GLU A 292 -13.48 31.92 -3.66
C GLU A 292 -12.44 32.59 -2.76
N ALA A 293 -11.34 31.91 -2.51
CA ALA A 293 -10.25 32.45 -1.71
C ALA A 293 -8.90 32.00 -2.27
N GLY A 294 -7.95 32.91 -2.34
CA GLY A 294 -6.60 32.64 -2.83
C GLY A 294 -5.84 31.60 -1.99
N THR A 295 -4.79 31.05 -2.58
CA THR A 295 -3.87 30.14 -1.87
C THR A 295 -3.16 30.87 -0.73
N GLY A 296 -2.84 30.16 0.36
CA GLY A 296 -2.12 30.73 1.50
C GLY A 296 -2.96 31.57 2.48
N LEU A 297 -4.29 31.73 2.24
CA LEU A 297 -5.18 32.43 3.15
C LEU A 297 -5.36 31.73 4.50
N GLY A 298 -5.13 30.42 4.56
CA GLY A 298 -5.48 29.61 5.73
C GLY A 298 -6.95 29.18 5.73
N LYS A 299 -7.49 28.86 4.54
CA LYS A 299 -8.90 28.47 4.30
C LYS A 299 -9.37 27.38 5.27
N SER A 300 -8.56 26.33 5.47
CA SER A 300 -8.93 25.18 6.30
C SER A 300 -9.29 25.61 7.72
N MET A 301 -8.42 26.35 8.40
CA MET A 301 -8.71 26.88 9.73
C MET A 301 -9.93 27.79 9.74
N ALA A 302 -10.08 28.63 8.71
CA ALA A 302 -11.14 29.62 8.64
C ALA A 302 -12.54 29.01 8.48
N TYR A 303 -12.70 27.84 7.86
CA TYR A 303 -13.99 27.14 7.82
C TYR A 303 -14.14 26.11 8.93
N LEU A 304 -13.04 25.54 9.46
CA LEU A 304 -13.10 24.55 10.53
C LEU A 304 -13.65 25.15 11.84
N PHE A 305 -13.27 26.37 12.19
CA PHE A 305 -13.79 27.02 13.39
C PHE A 305 -15.32 27.17 13.37
N PRO A 306 -15.96 27.78 12.35
CA PRO A 306 -17.42 27.80 12.22
C PRO A 306 -18.05 26.39 12.18
N ALA A 307 -17.40 25.42 11.51
CA ALA A 307 -17.87 24.04 11.50
C ALA A 307 -17.94 23.43 12.90
N LEU A 308 -16.91 23.65 13.72
CA LEU A 308 -16.89 23.22 15.12
C LEU A 308 -17.96 23.93 15.95
N GLN A 309 -18.12 25.24 15.80
CA GLN A 309 -19.20 25.97 16.49
C GLN A 309 -20.58 25.38 16.16
N LYS A 310 -20.83 25.07 14.88
CA LYS A 310 -22.08 24.45 14.44
C LYS A 310 -22.27 23.05 15.03
N ALA A 311 -21.22 22.21 14.97
CA ALA A 311 -21.24 20.86 15.50
C ALA A 311 -21.41 20.78 17.03
N PHE A 312 -20.95 21.79 17.78
CA PHE A 312 -21.09 21.90 19.22
C PHE A 312 -22.29 22.73 19.69
N SER A 313 -23.16 23.20 18.79
CA SER A 313 -24.36 23.93 19.20
C SER A 313 -25.29 23.03 20.00
N LYS A 314 -25.92 23.58 21.05
CA LYS A 314 -26.80 22.82 21.96
C LYS A 314 -28.07 22.26 21.28
N GLU A 315 -28.37 22.77 20.08
CA GLU A 315 -29.53 22.40 19.29
C GLU A 315 -29.24 21.30 18.28
N ASN A 316 -27.96 20.86 18.21
CA ASN A 316 -27.49 19.99 17.14
C ASN A 316 -26.98 18.64 17.69
N GLU A 317 -27.61 17.55 17.23
CA GLU A 317 -27.17 16.18 17.48
C GLU A 317 -26.48 15.55 16.27
N SER A 318 -26.43 16.26 15.13
CA SER A 318 -25.91 15.74 13.85
C SER A 318 -24.52 16.30 13.53
N PRO A 319 -23.63 15.51 12.92
CA PRO A 319 -22.29 15.97 12.58
C PRO A 319 -22.26 17.01 11.45
N VAL A 320 -21.14 17.72 11.36
CA VAL A 320 -20.77 18.51 10.17
C VAL A 320 -19.86 17.66 9.29
N ILE A 321 -20.21 17.55 8.00
CA ILE A 321 -19.40 16.86 7.00
C ILE A 321 -18.42 17.83 6.35
N ILE A 322 -17.15 17.42 6.23
CA ILE A 322 -16.14 18.14 5.46
C ILE A 322 -15.72 17.25 4.30
N SER A 323 -16.03 17.68 3.08
CA SER A 323 -15.66 16.96 1.88
C SER A 323 -14.45 17.59 1.21
N CYS A 324 -13.41 16.83 0.92
CA CYS A 324 -12.20 17.28 0.25
C CYS A 324 -11.81 16.37 -0.92
N HIS A 325 -11.03 16.92 -1.86
CA HIS A 325 -10.71 16.21 -3.10
C HIS A 325 -9.69 15.08 -2.89
N THR A 326 -8.62 15.32 -2.11
CA THR A 326 -7.47 14.41 -2.01
C THR A 326 -7.33 13.75 -0.64
N LYS A 327 -6.74 12.54 -0.61
CA LYS A 327 -6.37 11.86 0.64
C LYS A 327 -5.39 12.70 1.47
N HIS A 328 -4.44 13.37 0.83
CA HIS A 328 -3.47 14.22 1.51
C HIS A 328 -4.14 15.37 2.28
N LEU A 329 -5.16 16.00 1.69
CA LEU A 329 -5.91 17.04 2.36
C LEU A 329 -6.76 16.49 3.52
N GLN A 330 -7.34 15.29 3.37
CA GLN A 330 -8.00 14.59 4.48
C GLN A 330 -7.04 14.38 5.65
N ASP A 331 -5.84 13.89 5.37
CA ASP A 331 -4.82 13.62 6.38
C ASP A 331 -4.32 14.91 7.04
N GLN A 332 -4.15 15.99 6.31
CA GLN A 332 -3.80 17.30 6.85
C GLN A 332 -4.87 17.83 7.78
N LEU A 333 -6.13 17.84 7.36
CA LEU A 333 -7.25 18.30 8.17
C LEU A 333 -7.37 17.51 9.47
N PHE A 334 -7.26 16.19 9.38
CA PHE A 334 -7.46 15.30 10.50
C PHE A 334 -6.27 15.27 11.49
N ASN A 335 -5.04 15.15 10.97
CA ASN A 335 -3.86 14.95 11.81
C ASN A 335 -3.19 16.26 12.26
N LYS A 336 -3.48 17.38 11.60
CA LYS A 336 -2.82 18.67 11.88
C LYS A 336 -3.81 19.77 12.26
N ASP A 337 -4.78 20.06 11.37
CA ASP A 337 -5.59 21.26 11.50
C ASP A 337 -6.64 21.13 12.61
N LEU A 338 -7.39 20.02 12.66
CA LEU A 338 -8.37 19.75 13.72
C LEU A 338 -7.74 19.63 15.11
N PRO A 339 -6.65 18.86 15.32
CA PRO A 339 -5.99 18.79 16.64
C PRO A 339 -5.48 20.15 17.13
N LEU A 340 -4.90 20.93 16.22
CA LEU A 340 -4.40 22.26 16.53
C LEU A 340 -5.55 23.18 16.95
N LEU A 341 -6.64 23.16 16.21
CA LEU A 341 -7.81 23.98 16.52
C LEU A 341 -8.51 23.52 17.79
N ALA A 342 -8.69 22.23 18.02
CA ALA A 342 -9.25 21.69 19.25
C ALA A 342 -8.42 22.11 20.48
N LYS A 343 -7.10 22.11 20.36
CA LYS A 343 -6.18 22.59 21.40
C LYS A 343 -6.32 24.11 21.63
N ALA A 344 -6.41 24.92 20.55
CA ALA A 344 -6.59 26.37 20.66
C ALA A 344 -7.91 26.74 21.33
N LEU A 345 -8.95 25.99 21.05
CA LEU A 345 -10.30 26.22 21.56
C LEU A 345 -10.55 25.57 22.93
N ASP A 346 -9.62 24.73 23.40
CA ASP A 346 -9.71 23.97 24.64
C ASP A 346 -10.98 23.09 24.69
N VAL A 347 -11.22 22.30 23.62
CA VAL A 347 -12.39 21.42 23.50
C VAL A 347 -11.99 19.98 23.27
N SER A 348 -12.82 19.06 23.78
CA SER A 348 -12.76 17.65 23.42
C SER A 348 -13.58 17.43 22.15
N LEU A 349 -12.95 16.88 21.11
CA LEU A 349 -13.54 16.72 19.79
C LEU A 349 -13.52 15.24 19.38
N HIS A 350 -14.68 14.73 18.97
CA HIS A 350 -14.77 13.45 18.26
C HIS A 350 -14.85 13.73 16.76
N ALA A 351 -13.81 13.39 16.04
CA ALA A 351 -13.75 13.54 14.59
C ALA A 351 -13.19 12.28 13.95
N MET A 352 -13.57 12.03 12.72
CA MET A 352 -13.06 10.91 11.98
C MET A 352 -12.90 11.18 10.49
N VAL A 353 -12.03 10.42 9.84
CA VAL A 353 -11.97 10.29 8.39
C VAL A 353 -12.74 9.05 7.99
N LEU A 354 -13.82 9.22 7.24
CA LEU A 354 -14.59 8.11 6.68
C LEU A 354 -14.22 7.94 5.22
N LYS A 355 -13.75 6.74 4.88
CA LYS A 355 -13.48 6.33 3.49
C LYS A 355 -14.55 5.38 2.98
N GLY A 356 -14.64 5.22 1.66
CA GLY A 356 -15.51 4.22 1.06
C GLY A 356 -15.18 2.82 1.58
N ARG A 357 -16.19 1.97 1.69
CA ARG A 357 -16.09 0.60 2.24
C ARG A 357 -14.95 -0.21 1.64
N SER A 358 -14.72 -0.11 0.33
CA SER A 358 -13.66 -0.83 -0.40
C SER A 358 -12.23 -0.45 0.03
N ASN A 359 -12.05 0.64 0.79
CA ASN A 359 -10.74 0.96 1.36
C ASN A 359 -10.39 0.10 2.58
N TYR A 360 -11.34 -0.61 3.16
CA TYR A 360 -11.12 -1.40 4.37
C TYR A 360 -11.03 -2.89 4.08
N ILE A 361 -10.10 -3.56 4.75
CA ILE A 361 -9.93 -5.01 4.64
C ILE A 361 -11.11 -5.75 5.29
N CYS A 362 -11.54 -6.85 4.67
CA CYS A 362 -12.48 -7.81 5.24
C CYS A 362 -11.74 -9.07 5.70
N MET A 363 -11.68 -9.30 7.01
CA MET A 363 -10.96 -10.45 7.58
C MET A 363 -11.57 -11.79 7.14
N THR A 364 -12.87 -11.88 6.96
CA THR A 364 -13.53 -13.10 6.45
C THR A 364 -13.05 -13.43 5.03
N ARG A 365 -13.04 -12.43 4.13
CA ARG A 365 -12.58 -12.62 2.74
C ARG A 365 -11.11 -12.93 2.66
N LEU A 366 -10.29 -12.25 3.47
CA LEU A 366 -8.86 -12.54 3.56
C LEU A 366 -8.61 -13.98 4.05
N ASN A 367 -9.29 -14.42 5.11
CA ASN A 367 -9.12 -15.78 5.64
C ASN A 367 -9.52 -16.84 4.61
N TRP A 368 -10.58 -16.62 3.84
CA TRP A 368 -10.94 -17.50 2.73
C TRP A 368 -9.86 -17.52 1.64
N LEU A 369 -9.32 -16.34 1.28
CA LEU A 369 -8.25 -16.26 0.29
C LEU A 369 -6.98 -16.99 0.77
N ILE A 370 -6.58 -16.79 2.02
CA ILE A 370 -5.40 -17.43 2.61
C ILE A 370 -5.56 -18.96 2.66
N SER A 371 -6.76 -19.46 3.01
CA SER A 371 -7.00 -20.92 3.07
C SER A 371 -6.81 -21.62 1.73
N ASP A 372 -7.07 -20.92 0.64
CA ASP A 372 -7.03 -21.47 -0.71
C ASP A 372 -5.81 -20.94 -1.53
N ALA A 373 -4.98 -20.06 -0.94
CA ALA A 373 -3.93 -19.31 -1.64
C ALA A 373 -2.96 -20.18 -2.44
N GLY A 374 -2.51 -21.28 -1.84
CA GLY A 374 -1.54 -22.18 -2.48
C GLY A 374 -2.07 -22.95 -3.71
N GLN A 375 -3.38 -22.91 -3.98
CA GLN A 375 -4.00 -23.57 -5.14
C GLN A 375 -4.52 -22.59 -6.16
N LEU A 376 -4.90 -21.38 -5.74
CA LEU A 376 -5.66 -20.42 -6.54
C LEU A 376 -4.87 -19.21 -6.98
N LEU A 377 -3.77 -18.89 -6.28
CA LEU A 377 -2.97 -17.70 -6.54
C LEU A 377 -1.68 -18.05 -7.27
N ARG A 378 -1.25 -17.16 -8.14
CA ARG A 378 0.08 -17.20 -8.75
C ARG A 378 1.12 -16.75 -7.72
N LYS A 379 2.40 -16.99 -8.02
CA LYS A 379 3.53 -16.59 -7.18
C LYS A 379 3.48 -15.11 -6.79
N ASP A 380 3.33 -14.22 -7.76
CA ASP A 380 3.26 -12.77 -7.59
C ASP A 380 2.04 -12.33 -6.76
N GLU A 381 0.90 -13.00 -6.93
CA GLU A 381 -0.32 -12.75 -6.15
C GLU A 381 -0.15 -13.18 -4.67
N VAL A 382 0.54 -14.29 -4.41
CA VAL A 382 0.87 -14.75 -3.05
C VAL A 382 1.86 -13.79 -2.37
N GLU A 383 2.89 -13.35 -3.09
CA GLU A 383 3.86 -12.36 -2.58
C GLU A 383 3.20 -11.06 -2.15
N SER A 384 2.16 -10.62 -2.87
CA SER A 384 1.42 -9.41 -2.52
C SER A 384 0.67 -9.51 -1.17
N LEU A 385 0.41 -10.72 -0.68
CA LEU A 385 -0.22 -10.93 0.63
C LEU A 385 0.75 -10.74 1.81
N PHE A 386 2.06 -10.83 1.61
CA PHE A 386 3.02 -10.75 2.70
C PHE A 386 2.99 -9.40 3.43
N PRO A 387 2.99 -8.24 2.76
CA PRO A 387 2.79 -6.95 3.42
C PRO A 387 1.49 -6.88 4.22
N ILE A 388 0.40 -7.44 3.70
CA ILE A 388 -0.90 -7.50 4.40
C ILE A 388 -0.80 -8.34 5.69
N ILE A 389 -0.15 -9.51 5.63
CA ILE A 389 0.01 -10.39 6.80
C ILE A 389 0.80 -9.66 7.90
N VAL A 390 1.85 -8.92 7.54
CA VAL A 390 2.67 -8.14 8.49
C VAL A 390 1.87 -6.95 9.03
N TRP A 391 1.26 -6.15 8.17
CA TRP A 391 0.48 -4.97 8.51
C TRP A 391 -0.68 -5.26 9.46
N LEU A 392 -1.35 -6.40 9.31
CA LEU A 392 -2.46 -6.80 10.18
C LEU A 392 -2.08 -6.96 11.67
N ASN A 393 -0.80 -7.10 12.00
CA ASN A 393 -0.35 -7.17 13.40
C ASN A 393 -0.29 -5.80 14.07
N VAL A 394 -0.43 -4.73 13.30
CA VAL A 394 -0.21 -3.36 13.77
C VAL A 394 -1.35 -2.41 13.44
N THR A 395 -2.13 -2.67 12.38
CA THR A 395 -3.26 -1.80 12.03
C THR A 395 -4.36 -1.85 13.08
N GLN A 396 -4.95 -0.69 13.34
CA GLN A 396 -6.16 -0.56 14.17
C GLN A 396 -7.38 -0.16 13.33
N THR A 397 -7.16 0.35 12.13
CA THR A 397 -8.23 0.86 11.25
C THR A 397 -8.64 -0.14 10.18
N GLY A 398 -7.73 -1.03 9.76
CA GLY A 398 -7.94 -1.91 8.61
C GLY A 398 -8.02 -1.17 7.27
N ASP A 399 -7.57 0.09 7.20
CA ASP A 399 -7.50 0.88 5.97
C ASP A 399 -6.32 0.42 5.09
N LEU A 400 -6.62 -0.24 3.99
CA LEU A 400 -5.63 -0.78 3.05
C LEU A 400 -4.64 0.29 2.53
N SER A 401 -4.99 1.59 2.59
CA SER A 401 -4.08 2.65 2.19
C SER A 401 -2.88 2.84 3.12
N GLU A 402 -2.91 2.28 4.33
CA GLU A 402 -1.78 2.25 5.26
C GLU A 402 -0.67 1.31 4.80
N CYS A 403 -0.98 0.35 3.94
CA CYS A 403 -0.07 -0.68 3.48
C CYS A 403 0.51 -0.34 2.09
N ALA A 404 1.43 0.64 2.03
CA ALA A 404 2.06 1.07 0.78
C ALA A 404 2.81 -0.07 0.08
N GLY A 405 3.45 -0.97 0.85
CA GLY A 405 4.14 -2.15 0.32
C GLY A 405 3.23 -3.09 -0.46
N PHE A 406 1.97 -3.25 -0.03
CA PHE A 406 0.95 -3.98 -0.78
C PHE A 406 0.66 -3.30 -2.13
N TRP A 407 0.39 -2.00 -2.13
CA TRP A 407 0.08 -1.25 -3.35
C TRP A 407 1.27 -1.16 -4.32
N GLY A 408 2.50 -1.23 -3.80
CA GLY A 408 3.72 -1.28 -4.60
C GLY A 408 3.81 -2.50 -5.54
N THR A 409 3.06 -3.57 -5.28
CA THR A 409 2.95 -4.76 -6.15
C THR A 409 1.85 -4.64 -7.21
N ARG A 410 1.06 -3.55 -7.21
CA ARG A 410 -0.12 -3.36 -8.08
C ARG A 410 -1.15 -4.49 -7.98
N PRO A 411 -1.58 -4.88 -6.79
CA PRO A 411 -2.34 -6.10 -6.52
C PRO A 411 -3.85 -5.89 -6.66
N TYR A 412 -4.32 -5.23 -7.73
CA TYR A 412 -5.72 -4.80 -7.88
C TYR A 412 -6.71 -5.95 -7.71
N LYS A 413 -6.43 -7.10 -8.32
CA LYS A 413 -7.26 -8.31 -8.19
C LYS A 413 -7.32 -8.83 -6.75
N ILE A 414 -6.18 -8.86 -6.05
CA ILE A 414 -6.13 -9.29 -4.65
C ILE A 414 -6.85 -8.28 -3.75
N ALA A 415 -6.69 -6.98 -4.01
CA ALA A 415 -7.41 -5.93 -3.30
C ALA A 415 -8.94 -6.13 -3.38
N GLU A 416 -9.47 -6.37 -4.57
CA GLU A 416 -10.90 -6.69 -4.79
C GLU A 416 -11.34 -7.94 -4.02
N MET A 417 -10.47 -8.94 -3.87
CA MET A 417 -10.78 -10.18 -3.16
C MET A 417 -10.79 -10.03 -1.64
N ILE A 418 -10.02 -9.08 -1.07
CA ILE A 418 -9.88 -8.91 0.39
C ILE A 418 -10.59 -7.69 0.95
N GLN A 419 -10.99 -6.73 0.10
CA GLN A 419 -11.70 -5.52 0.54
C GLN A 419 -13.09 -5.82 1.09
N SER A 420 -13.61 -4.93 1.92
CA SER A 420 -14.98 -5.01 2.42
C SER A 420 -15.99 -4.71 1.31
N GLU A 421 -17.05 -5.53 1.21
CA GLU A 421 -18.06 -5.42 0.16
C GLU A 421 -19.48 -5.53 0.73
N SER A 422 -20.44 -4.78 0.19
CA SER A 422 -21.80 -4.69 0.74
C SER A 422 -22.55 -6.01 0.74
N GLY A 423 -22.37 -6.85 -0.27
CA GLY A 423 -23.03 -8.15 -0.40
C GLY A 423 -22.55 -9.21 0.60
N PHE A 424 -21.36 -9.02 1.20
CA PHE A 424 -20.74 -9.97 2.12
C PHE A 424 -20.96 -9.64 3.60
N CYS A 425 -21.20 -8.36 3.93
CA CYS A 425 -21.30 -7.94 5.33
C CYS A 425 -22.68 -8.28 5.90
N THR A 426 -22.80 -9.45 6.53
CA THR A 426 -23.94 -9.82 7.35
C THR A 426 -23.51 -9.96 8.81
N THR A 427 -24.43 -9.66 9.75
CA THR A 427 -24.13 -9.76 11.19
C THR A 427 -23.67 -11.18 11.57
N SER A 428 -24.26 -12.22 10.98
CA SER A 428 -23.90 -13.62 11.25
C SER A 428 -22.50 -13.99 10.76
N LEU A 429 -22.09 -13.52 9.58
CA LEU A 429 -20.74 -13.77 9.04
C LEU A 429 -19.68 -12.97 9.79
N CYS A 430 -19.96 -11.71 10.12
CA CYS A 430 -19.01 -10.84 10.78
C CYS A 430 -18.81 -11.19 12.26
N SER A 431 -19.84 -11.68 12.95
CA SER A 431 -19.73 -12.10 14.35
C SER A 431 -18.96 -13.40 14.55
N SER A 432 -18.90 -14.26 13.54
CA SER A 432 -18.13 -15.53 13.58
C SER A 432 -16.65 -15.36 13.25
N ASN A 433 -16.23 -14.19 12.78
CA ASN A 433 -14.84 -13.88 12.44
C ASN A 433 -14.35 -12.71 13.29
N ASP A 434 -13.37 -12.96 14.14
CA ASP A 434 -12.72 -11.93 14.93
C ASP A 434 -12.08 -10.87 14.00
N GLY A 435 -12.21 -9.57 14.37
CA GLY A 435 -11.43 -8.50 13.75
C GLY A 435 -12.11 -7.79 12.58
N CYS A 436 -13.44 -7.60 12.57
CA CYS A 436 -14.07 -6.69 11.61
C CYS A 436 -13.66 -5.24 11.89
N TYR A 437 -12.91 -4.62 10.97
CA TYR A 437 -12.50 -3.21 11.08
C TYR A 437 -13.61 -2.22 10.70
N TYR A 438 -14.38 -2.53 9.66
CA TYR A 438 -15.40 -1.61 9.15
C TYR A 438 -16.60 -1.42 10.10
N GLY A 439 -16.99 -2.44 10.86
CA GLY A 439 -18.10 -2.36 11.80
C GLY A 439 -17.93 -1.31 12.89
N PRO A 440 -16.82 -1.33 13.66
CA PRO A 440 -16.50 -0.29 14.65
C PRO A 440 -16.40 1.11 14.06
N ILE A 441 -15.86 1.26 12.84
CA ILE A 441 -15.80 2.56 12.14
C ILE A 441 -17.21 3.08 11.89
N ARG A 442 -18.13 2.24 11.45
CA ARG A 442 -19.54 2.62 11.24
C ARG A 442 -20.26 3.03 12.54
N GLN A 443 -19.88 2.46 13.67
CA GLN A 443 -20.40 2.89 14.98
C GLN A 443 -19.83 4.25 15.37
N ALA A 444 -18.50 4.44 15.24
CA ALA A 444 -17.83 5.69 15.58
C ALA A 444 -18.31 6.89 14.73
N VAL A 445 -18.84 6.66 13.53
CA VAL A 445 -19.45 7.70 12.68
C VAL A 445 -20.59 8.41 13.42
N ASN A 446 -21.43 7.68 14.15
CA ASN A 446 -22.59 8.25 14.84
C ASN A 446 -22.22 9.10 16.07
N ASP A 447 -21.03 8.87 16.63
CA ASP A 447 -20.53 9.57 17.82
C ASP A 447 -19.65 10.80 17.44
N SER A 448 -19.41 11.02 16.15
CA SER A 448 -18.50 12.05 15.67
C SER A 448 -19.21 13.39 15.44
N GLN A 449 -18.62 14.49 15.91
CA GLN A 449 -19.07 15.84 15.61
C GLN A 449 -18.63 16.33 14.22
N VAL A 450 -17.47 15.87 13.74
CA VAL A 450 -16.93 16.20 12.43
C VAL A 450 -16.53 14.93 11.69
N ILE A 451 -17.02 14.80 10.46
CA ILE A 451 -16.67 13.67 9.59
C ILE A 451 -16.04 14.22 8.32
N ILE A 452 -14.79 13.83 8.09
CA ILE A 452 -14.06 14.17 6.86
C ILE A 452 -14.24 13.05 5.86
N VAL A 453 -14.67 13.40 4.64
CA VAL A 453 -14.89 12.46 3.53
C VAL A 453 -14.21 12.96 2.27
N ASN A 454 -14.10 12.12 1.24
CA ASN A 454 -13.79 12.61 -0.11
C ASN A 454 -15.07 12.94 -0.90
N HIS A 455 -14.93 13.71 -1.98
CA HIS A 455 -16.06 14.07 -2.85
C HIS A 455 -16.78 12.84 -3.40
N ALA A 456 -16.04 11.78 -3.74
CA ALA A 456 -16.62 10.55 -4.27
C ALA A 456 -17.57 9.87 -3.26
N LEU A 457 -17.22 9.82 -1.97
CA LEU A 457 -18.08 9.25 -0.94
C LEU A 457 -19.30 10.13 -0.67
N LEU A 458 -19.14 11.46 -0.66
CA LEU A 458 -20.24 12.40 -0.52
C LEU A 458 -21.27 12.20 -1.65
N LEU A 459 -20.81 12.16 -2.90
CA LEU A 459 -21.66 11.93 -4.08
C LEU A 459 -22.27 10.52 -4.08
N SER A 460 -21.53 9.51 -3.66
CA SER A 460 -22.04 8.14 -3.54
C SER A 460 -23.18 8.04 -2.51
N ASN A 461 -23.15 8.86 -1.44
CA ASN A 461 -24.22 8.92 -0.46
C ASN A 461 -25.52 9.50 -1.04
N MET A 462 -25.44 10.39 -2.04
CA MET A 462 -26.62 10.91 -2.74
C MET A 462 -27.34 9.80 -3.51
N ASN A 463 -26.60 8.87 -4.12
CA ASN A 463 -27.16 7.74 -4.87
C ASN A 463 -27.56 6.56 -3.98
N ASN A 464 -26.86 6.38 -2.85
CA ASN A 464 -27.09 5.30 -1.89
C ASN A 464 -27.21 5.90 -0.48
N PRO A 465 -28.36 6.44 -0.09
CA PRO A 465 -28.57 7.03 1.22
C PRO A 465 -28.22 6.06 2.37
N GLY A 466 -27.56 6.58 3.41
CA GLY A 466 -27.14 5.80 4.58
C GLY A 466 -25.65 5.40 4.57
N LEU A 467 -24.86 5.82 3.58
CA LEU A 467 -23.42 5.74 3.64
C LEU A 467 -22.85 6.73 4.68
N LEU A 468 -23.44 7.92 4.76
CA LEU A 468 -23.20 8.94 5.80
C LEU A 468 -24.38 8.94 6.78
N PRO A 469 -24.19 9.38 8.04
CA PRO A 469 -25.29 9.68 8.95
C PRO A 469 -26.08 10.90 8.46
N GLU A 470 -27.21 11.22 9.08
CA GLU A 470 -27.82 12.53 8.93
C GLU A 470 -26.83 13.60 9.41
N TYR A 471 -26.72 14.70 8.69
CA TYR A 471 -25.78 15.77 8.98
C TYR A 471 -26.43 17.14 8.89
N GLU A 472 -25.93 18.05 9.72
CA GLU A 472 -26.47 19.42 9.81
C GLU A 472 -25.98 20.30 8.69
N ALA A 473 -24.72 20.16 8.29
CA ALA A 473 -24.11 20.95 7.24
C ALA A 473 -23.02 20.19 6.51
N VAL A 474 -22.74 20.59 5.27
CA VAL A 474 -21.61 20.11 4.49
C VAL A 474 -20.75 21.27 4.01
N ILE A 475 -19.44 21.14 4.20
CA ILE A 475 -18.43 22.04 3.65
C ILE A 475 -17.66 21.26 2.58
N ILE A 476 -17.62 21.82 1.36
CA ILE A 476 -16.93 21.21 0.22
C ILE A 476 -15.69 22.04 -0.07
N ASP A 477 -14.52 21.54 0.31
CA ASP A 477 -13.23 22.18 0.06
C ASP A 477 -12.74 21.84 -1.35
N GLU A 478 -12.12 22.79 -2.05
CA GLU A 478 -11.71 22.67 -3.46
C GLU A 478 -12.87 22.22 -4.37
N ALA A 479 -14.04 22.85 -4.18
CA ALA A 479 -15.31 22.48 -4.83
C ALA A 479 -15.27 22.50 -6.37
N HIS A 480 -14.28 23.16 -6.97
CA HIS A 480 -14.07 23.14 -8.42
C HIS A 480 -13.80 21.73 -8.98
N ASN A 481 -13.26 20.80 -8.16
CA ASN A 481 -13.05 19.42 -8.55
C ASN A 481 -14.33 18.55 -8.44
N LEU A 482 -15.39 19.06 -7.80
CA LEU A 482 -16.60 18.26 -7.55
C LEU A 482 -17.29 17.80 -8.83
N VAL A 483 -17.24 18.63 -9.88
CA VAL A 483 -17.88 18.34 -11.17
C VAL A 483 -17.21 17.14 -11.84
N ASP A 484 -15.89 17.10 -11.89
CA ASP A 484 -15.13 16.01 -12.50
C ASP A 484 -15.37 14.70 -11.73
N VAL A 485 -15.32 14.77 -10.39
CA VAL A 485 -15.62 13.61 -9.53
C VAL A 485 -17.08 13.14 -9.71
N ALA A 486 -18.02 14.07 -9.94
CA ALA A 486 -19.42 13.72 -10.19
C ALA A 486 -19.57 12.99 -11.53
N TYR A 487 -18.89 13.44 -12.58
CA TYR A 487 -18.86 12.71 -13.86
C TYR A 487 -18.35 11.30 -13.66
N ASP A 488 -17.22 11.10 -12.98
CA ASP A 488 -16.63 9.80 -12.73
C ASP A 488 -17.56 8.88 -11.91
N GLN A 489 -18.22 9.42 -10.88
CA GLN A 489 -19.10 8.65 -9.98
C GLN A 489 -20.48 8.34 -10.59
N LEU A 490 -20.99 9.18 -11.46
CA LEU A 490 -22.31 9.04 -12.06
C LEU A 490 -22.26 8.41 -13.46
N THR A 491 -21.08 8.31 -14.06
CA THR A 491 -20.89 7.67 -15.37
C THR A 491 -20.96 6.16 -15.23
N LEU A 492 -21.88 5.54 -15.93
CA LEU A 492 -21.94 4.10 -16.11
C LEU A 492 -21.21 3.71 -17.40
N GLU A 493 -20.01 3.19 -17.25
CA GLU A 493 -19.25 2.64 -18.37
C GLU A 493 -19.59 1.16 -18.56
N VAL A 494 -20.19 0.83 -19.70
CA VAL A 494 -20.45 -0.54 -20.13
C VAL A 494 -19.65 -0.82 -21.38
N ASN A 495 -18.79 -1.82 -21.32
CA ASN A 495 -18.03 -2.29 -22.47
C ASN A 495 -17.93 -3.82 -22.46
N MET A 496 -17.58 -4.42 -23.60
CA MET A 496 -17.50 -5.88 -23.74
C MET A 496 -16.49 -6.52 -22.79
N PHE A 497 -15.41 -5.79 -22.44
CA PHE A 497 -14.42 -6.28 -21.48
C PHE A 497 -15.03 -6.46 -20.08
N LYS A 498 -15.78 -5.48 -19.59
CA LYS A 498 -16.48 -5.57 -18.29
C LYS A 498 -17.54 -6.66 -18.28
N VAL A 499 -18.30 -6.81 -19.37
CA VAL A 499 -19.27 -7.91 -19.52
C VAL A 499 -18.57 -9.26 -19.47
N ASN A 500 -17.48 -9.44 -20.22
CA ASN A 500 -16.71 -10.68 -20.19
C ASN A 500 -16.08 -10.95 -18.83
N ALA A 501 -15.58 -9.94 -18.13
CA ALA A 501 -15.00 -10.11 -16.79
C ALA A 501 -16.02 -10.70 -15.79
N VAL A 502 -17.28 -10.26 -15.84
CA VAL A 502 -18.36 -10.83 -15.01
C VAL A 502 -18.69 -12.26 -15.46
N LEU A 503 -18.86 -12.47 -16.77
CA LEU A 503 -19.16 -13.80 -17.31
C LEU A 503 -18.03 -14.80 -17.02
N ASP A 504 -16.77 -14.38 -17.04
CA ASP A 504 -15.61 -15.23 -16.75
C ASP A 504 -15.60 -15.75 -15.30
N ILE A 505 -16.17 -15.01 -14.36
CA ILE A 505 -16.34 -15.45 -12.98
C ILE A 505 -17.49 -16.46 -12.86
N MET A 506 -18.54 -16.28 -13.65
CA MET A 506 -19.75 -17.09 -13.60
C MET A 506 -19.66 -18.36 -14.45
N ASP A 507 -18.95 -18.32 -15.56
CA ASP A 507 -18.86 -19.41 -16.54
C ASP A 507 -17.98 -20.55 -16.03
N PRO A 508 -18.53 -21.73 -15.74
CA PRO A 508 -17.78 -22.88 -15.23
C PRO A 508 -16.59 -23.32 -16.10
N ASN A 509 -16.58 -22.98 -17.38
CA ASN A 509 -15.52 -23.38 -18.30
C ASN A 509 -14.27 -22.50 -18.21
N THR A 510 -14.32 -21.39 -17.50
CA THR A 510 -13.22 -20.43 -17.42
C THR A 510 -12.26 -20.73 -16.28
N SER A 511 -11.02 -20.26 -16.42
CA SER A 511 -10.04 -20.34 -15.34
C SER A 511 -10.43 -19.50 -14.12
N SER A 512 -11.17 -18.41 -14.32
CA SER A 512 -11.65 -17.52 -13.26
C SER A 512 -12.70 -18.19 -12.37
N ALA A 513 -13.48 -19.12 -12.92
CA ALA A 513 -14.49 -19.89 -12.19
C ALA A 513 -13.93 -21.10 -11.44
N LYS A 514 -12.68 -21.52 -11.65
CA LYS A 514 -12.09 -22.73 -11.03
C LYS A 514 -12.27 -22.77 -9.50
N ARG A 515 -12.24 -21.61 -8.85
CA ARG A 515 -12.35 -21.51 -7.40
C ARG A 515 -13.65 -22.10 -6.84
N TRP A 516 -14.77 -21.86 -7.49
CA TRP A 516 -16.07 -22.38 -7.03
C TRP A 516 -16.44 -23.68 -7.73
N THR A 517 -16.03 -23.89 -9.00
CA THR A 517 -16.34 -25.11 -9.75
C THR A 517 -15.72 -26.35 -9.09
N GLN A 518 -14.45 -26.29 -8.68
CA GLN A 518 -13.80 -27.38 -7.95
C GLN A 518 -14.52 -27.77 -6.65
N LYS A 519 -15.11 -26.78 -5.95
CA LYS A 519 -15.88 -27.05 -4.71
C LYS A 519 -17.25 -27.68 -4.99
N ILE A 520 -17.81 -27.43 -6.14
CA ILE A 520 -19.13 -27.92 -6.55
C ILE A 520 -19.03 -29.28 -7.27
N GLU A 521 -17.94 -29.56 -7.98
CA GLU A 521 -17.77 -30.79 -8.76
C GLU A 521 -18.09 -32.06 -7.96
N ILE A 522 -17.65 -32.13 -6.71
CA ILE A 522 -17.94 -33.26 -5.81
C ILE A 522 -19.46 -33.41 -5.58
N LEU A 523 -20.20 -32.31 -5.53
CA LEU A 523 -21.64 -32.30 -5.28
C LEU A 523 -22.48 -32.57 -6.54
N LEU A 524 -21.90 -32.35 -7.74
CA LEU A 524 -22.61 -32.55 -9.01
C LEU A 524 -22.92 -34.01 -9.29
N ASP A 525 -22.04 -34.93 -8.88
CA ASP A 525 -22.24 -36.36 -9.12
C ASP A 525 -23.33 -36.94 -8.21
N GLU A 526 -23.55 -36.34 -7.06
CA GLU A 526 -24.56 -36.77 -6.06
C GLU A 526 -25.93 -36.10 -6.26
N ASN A 527 -26.00 -34.99 -7.07
CA ASN A 527 -27.22 -34.22 -7.23
C ASN A 527 -27.52 -33.91 -8.70
N PRO A 528 -28.45 -34.71 -9.33
CA PRO A 528 -28.79 -34.52 -10.74
C PRO A 528 -29.43 -33.17 -11.07
N GLU A 529 -30.20 -32.58 -10.15
CA GLU A 529 -30.82 -31.27 -10.31
C GLU A 529 -29.73 -30.16 -10.35
N LEU A 530 -28.77 -30.21 -9.44
CA LEU A 530 -27.63 -29.28 -9.44
C LEU A 530 -26.81 -29.40 -10.72
N LYS A 531 -26.62 -30.63 -11.22
CA LYS A 531 -25.91 -30.88 -12.49
C LYS A 531 -26.66 -30.27 -13.69
N MET A 532 -27.99 -30.29 -13.67
CA MET A 532 -28.80 -29.64 -14.70
C MET A 532 -28.62 -28.12 -14.65
N HIS A 533 -28.74 -27.50 -13.47
CA HIS A 533 -28.54 -26.05 -13.30
C HIS A 533 -27.11 -25.61 -13.71
N TYR A 534 -26.11 -26.41 -13.40
CA TYR A 534 -24.73 -26.16 -13.80
C TYR A 534 -24.56 -26.10 -15.33
N LYS A 535 -25.19 -27.05 -16.06
CA LYS A 535 -25.20 -27.04 -17.54
C LYS A 535 -25.98 -25.86 -18.11
N THR A 536 -27.10 -25.50 -17.48
CA THR A 536 -27.87 -24.33 -17.90
C THR A 536 -27.05 -23.06 -17.75
N LEU A 537 -26.34 -22.89 -16.62
CA LEU A 537 -25.46 -21.74 -16.40
C LEU A 537 -24.36 -21.64 -17.48
N GLN A 538 -23.76 -22.76 -17.89
CA GLN A 538 -22.78 -22.78 -18.98
C GLN A 538 -23.37 -22.24 -20.30
N ALA A 539 -24.57 -22.74 -20.67
CA ALA A 539 -25.26 -22.31 -21.89
C ALA A 539 -25.69 -20.84 -21.84
N ASP A 540 -26.15 -20.38 -20.68
CA ASP A 540 -26.56 -18.99 -20.47
C ASP A 540 -25.37 -18.02 -20.55
N CYS A 541 -24.22 -18.40 -20.00
CA CYS A 541 -22.99 -17.61 -20.11
C CYS A 541 -22.53 -17.47 -21.58
N GLU A 542 -22.55 -18.56 -22.33
CA GLU A 542 -22.20 -18.55 -23.77
C GLU A 542 -23.17 -17.68 -24.57
N THR A 543 -24.47 -17.83 -24.33
CA THR A 543 -25.52 -17.03 -24.97
C THR A 543 -25.35 -15.55 -24.65
N SER A 544 -25.05 -15.21 -23.39
CA SER A 544 -24.84 -13.83 -22.94
C SER A 544 -23.60 -13.19 -23.58
N ARG A 545 -22.51 -13.96 -23.78
CA ARG A 545 -21.32 -13.49 -24.52
C ARG A 545 -21.65 -13.14 -25.96
N ASN A 546 -22.38 -14.03 -26.63
CA ASN A 546 -22.74 -13.84 -28.03
C ASN A 546 -23.66 -12.63 -28.21
N ASN A 547 -24.67 -12.50 -27.34
CA ASN A 547 -25.59 -11.36 -27.33
C ASN A 547 -24.85 -10.05 -27.01
N GLY A 548 -23.95 -10.05 -26.03
CA GLY A 548 -23.12 -8.89 -25.69
C GLY A 548 -22.24 -8.47 -26.85
N LYS A 549 -21.60 -9.42 -27.53
CA LYS A 549 -20.78 -9.13 -28.72
C LYS A 549 -21.61 -8.50 -29.82
N SER A 550 -22.76 -9.10 -30.16
CA SER A 550 -23.67 -8.54 -31.19
C SER A 550 -24.12 -7.12 -30.81
N PHE A 551 -24.50 -6.89 -29.55
CA PHE A 551 -24.91 -5.56 -29.09
C PHE A 551 -23.82 -4.50 -29.27
N PHE A 552 -22.57 -4.80 -28.91
CA PHE A 552 -21.48 -3.84 -29.06
C PHE A 552 -21.04 -3.68 -30.53
N ASP A 553 -21.12 -4.75 -31.34
CA ASP A 553 -20.86 -4.69 -32.80
C ASP A 553 -21.91 -3.81 -33.51
N ASP A 554 -23.16 -3.81 -33.04
CA ASP A 554 -24.24 -2.96 -33.57
C ASP A 554 -24.14 -1.46 -33.15
N LEU A 555 -23.36 -1.16 -32.11
CA LEU A 555 -23.12 0.21 -31.65
C LEU A 555 -21.92 0.88 -32.34
N THR A 556 -21.05 0.12 -32.99
CA THR A 556 -19.86 0.61 -33.72
C THR A 556 -20.12 0.72 -35.20
#